data_a1c486545d21021feadaf9fb5deb826d
#
_entry.id   a1c486545d21021feadaf9fb5deb826d
#
_cell.length_a   1.000
_cell.length_b   1.000
_cell.length_c   1.000
_cell.angle_alpha   90.00
_cell.angle_beta   90.00
_cell.angle_gamma   90.00
#
_symmetry.space_group_name_H-M   'P 1'
#
loop_
_entity.id
_entity.type
_entity.pdbx_description
1 polymer ?
#
loop_
_entity_poly.entity_id
_entity_poly.type
_entity_poly.pdbx_seq_one_letter_code
_entity_poly.pdbx_strand_id
1 'polypeptide(L)'
;MNASQMPSSGLATGLSAGTSLIRAAFAGVEGSTTLTVTAATLVSIDVTPANASAVVNDTEQFTANGTYTDGSIVNITSSVVWTSSDTAVAVVNASGQLNSGLATALTVGTSNISATLGAVQDSAVLTVTAALANNPQAPAMGELDRFVMIASQAITTTAGSAVADGDMAILDLARTAYAGFTAGPVAGQFTQLTNGVSYAPDDVTPPYVVPVPYASMVAFINQVRTDLGVAATFLAADPNPAAATQALPAELGGLVMTRGVYRNAGNVIIQQGNLTLDAQGDPDSVFIFVIAGTFTTGAPGGNIVLTGGAQASNVYWRTGGATVFGSNTDFAGNVFAWPQINLGTGAAVTGRLFSVTEQVTLDANAVTKPQ
;
A
#
# COMPACT_ATOMS: atom_id res chain seq x y z
N MET A 1 -17.91 -12.64 41.63
CA MET A 1 -19.22 -12.41 42.31
C MET A 1 -19.16 -11.09 43.06
N ASN A 2 -20.19 -10.27 43.00
CA ASN A 2 -20.25 -9.02 43.71
C ASN A 2 -20.69 -9.18 45.14
N ALA A 3 -20.14 -8.36 46.04
CA ALA A 3 -20.53 -8.37 47.44
C ALA A 3 -21.97 -7.85 47.62
N SER A 4 -22.65 -8.34 48.66
CA SER A 4 -23.99 -7.90 49.02
C SER A 4 -24.03 -6.38 49.27
N GLN A 5 -25.12 -5.71 48.85
CA GLN A 5 -25.40 -4.26 48.98
C GLN A 5 -24.91 -3.34 47.85
N MET A 6 -24.42 -3.88 46.73
CA MET A 6 -24.22 -3.08 45.51
C MET A 6 -25.37 -3.29 44.50
N PRO A 7 -25.64 -2.35 43.56
CA PRO A 7 -26.69 -2.55 42.55
C PRO A 7 -26.52 -3.79 41.68
N SER A 8 -25.33 -4.33 41.64
CA SER A 8 -24.96 -5.57 40.92
C SER A 8 -24.64 -6.76 41.85
N SER A 9 -25.13 -6.75 43.10
CA SER A 9 -24.96 -7.89 44.01
C SER A 9 -25.53 -9.20 43.41
N GLY A 10 -24.77 -10.26 43.50
CA GLY A 10 -25.13 -11.57 42.93
C GLY A 10 -24.92 -11.70 41.42
N LEU A 11 -24.44 -10.66 40.71
CA LEU A 11 -24.06 -10.78 39.30
C LEU A 11 -22.80 -11.65 39.18
N ALA A 12 -22.88 -12.68 38.36
CA ALA A 12 -21.73 -13.53 38.01
C ALA A 12 -21.42 -13.36 36.53
N THR A 13 -20.13 -13.19 36.20
CA THR A 13 -19.64 -13.08 34.83
C THR A 13 -18.90 -14.36 34.46
N GLY A 14 -19.23 -14.98 33.32
CA GLY A 14 -18.50 -16.12 32.75
C GLY A 14 -17.19 -15.64 32.14
N LEU A 15 -16.05 -16.21 32.55
CA LEU A 15 -14.72 -15.87 32.05
C LEU A 15 -14.15 -16.96 31.12
N SER A 16 -14.53 -18.23 31.36
CA SER A 16 -14.13 -19.38 30.55
C SER A 16 -15.19 -20.45 30.61
N ALA A 17 -15.25 -21.29 29.59
CA ALA A 17 -16.19 -22.42 29.56
C ALA A 17 -15.94 -23.39 30.73
N GLY A 18 -17.02 -23.85 31.35
CA GLY A 18 -16.99 -24.73 32.49
C GLY A 18 -18.17 -24.52 33.44
N THR A 19 -18.11 -25.12 34.59
CA THR A 19 -19.16 -25.01 35.63
C THR A 19 -18.58 -24.43 36.91
N SER A 20 -19.33 -23.53 37.57
CA SER A 20 -18.98 -22.97 38.87
C SER A 20 -20.18 -23.04 39.81
N LEU A 21 -19.96 -23.49 41.03
CA LEU A 21 -20.99 -23.47 42.06
C LEU A 21 -21.05 -22.09 42.72
N ILE A 22 -22.14 -21.40 42.50
CA ILE A 22 -22.42 -20.10 43.12
C ILE A 22 -23.16 -20.32 44.43
N ARG A 23 -22.64 -19.79 45.55
CA ARG A 23 -23.21 -19.92 46.90
C ARG A 23 -23.58 -18.56 47.44
N ALA A 24 -24.70 -18.50 48.13
CA ALA A 24 -25.12 -17.38 48.94
C ALA A 24 -25.40 -17.89 50.38
N ALA A 25 -24.93 -17.13 51.39
CA ALA A 25 -25.13 -17.43 52.78
C ALA A 25 -25.64 -16.20 53.52
N PHE A 26 -26.62 -16.35 54.37
CA PHE A 26 -27.12 -15.33 55.29
C PHE A 26 -27.59 -15.95 56.59
N ALA A 27 -27.13 -15.42 57.73
CA ALA A 27 -27.52 -15.84 59.08
C ALA A 27 -27.41 -17.36 59.33
N GLY A 28 -26.43 -18.02 58.73
CA GLY A 28 -26.21 -19.48 58.89
C GLY A 28 -27.05 -20.36 57.95
N VAL A 29 -27.86 -19.76 57.07
CA VAL A 29 -28.57 -20.48 56.00
C VAL A 29 -27.82 -20.29 54.69
N GLU A 30 -27.54 -21.40 54.02
CA GLU A 30 -26.82 -21.43 52.74
C GLU A 30 -27.75 -21.92 51.62
N GLY A 31 -27.60 -21.31 50.44
CA GLY A 31 -28.17 -21.77 49.19
C GLY A 31 -27.09 -21.81 48.10
N SER A 32 -27.21 -22.71 47.15
CA SER A 32 -26.27 -22.77 46.03
C SER A 32 -26.99 -23.10 44.72
N THR A 33 -26.39 -22.64 43.61
CA THR A 33 -26.76 -22.96 42.23
C THR A 33 -25.53 -23.17 41.37
N THR A 34 -25.65 -23.94 40.31
CA THR A 34 -24.56 -24.17 39.37
C THR A 34 -24.72 -23.18 38.20
N LEU A 35 -23.69 -22.39 37.95
CA LEU A 35 -23.53 -21.61 36.74
C LEU A 35 -22.72 -22.41 35.72
N THR A 36 -23.30 -22.66 34.55
CA THR A 36 -22.58 -23.27 33.42
C THR A 36 -22.25 -22.18 32.42
N VAL A 37 -20.99 -22.05 32.09
CA VAL A 37 -20.49 -21.17 31.01
C VAL A 37 -20.19 -22.05 29.82
N THR A 38 -20.86 -21.82 28.70
CA THR A 38 -20.64 -22.55 27.44
C THR A 38 -19.62 -21.80 26.59
N ALA A 39 -18.81 -22.57 25.85
CA ALA A 39 -17.92 -21.95 24.85
C ALA A 39 -18.74 -21.28 23.74
N ALA A 40 -18.25 -20.16 23.26
CA ALA A 40 -18.81 -19.50 22.08
C ALA A 40 -18.66 -20.42 20.85
N THR A 41 -19.71 -20.54 20.08
CA THR A 41 -19.73 -21.35 18.85
C THR A 41 -19.84 -20.42 17.63
N LEU A 42 -19.21 -20.81 16.52
CA LEU A 42 -19.28 -20.07 15.26
C LEU A 42 -20.72 -20.08 14.73
N VAL A 43 -21.24 -18.91 14.39
CA VAL A 43 -22.60 -18.69 13.86
C VAL A 43 -22.59 -18.41 12.36
N SER A 44 -21.69 -17.52 11.93
CA SER A 44 -21.54 -17.14 10.51
C SER A 44 -20.10 -16.84 10.17
N ILE A 45 -19.79 -16.96 8.91
CA ILE A 45 -18.54 -16.51 8.30
C ILE A 45 -18.92 -15.35 7.34
N ASP A 46 -18.06 -14.34 7.23
CA ASP A 46 -18.13 -13.27 6.26
C ASP A 46 -16.81 -13.25 5.47
N VAL A 47 -16.90 -13.52 4.16
CA VAL A 47 -15.75 -13.51 3.25
C VAL A 47 -15.65 -12.17 2.55
N THR A 48 -14.52 -11.49 2.74
CA THR A 48 -14.27 -10.18 2.14
C THR A 48 -12.99 -10.18 1.31
N PRO A 49 -13.00 -9.41 0.18
CA PRO A 49 -14.11 -8.66 -0.42
C PRO A 49 -15.20 -9.58 -1.00
N ALA A 50 -16.49 -9.20 -0.88
CA ALA A 50 -17.62 -10.01 -1.36
C ALA A 50 -17.64 -10.18 -2.88
N ASN A 51 -17.16 -9.15 -3.61
CA ASN A 51 -16.96 -9.16 -5.05
C ASN A 51 -15.56 -8.61 -5.33
N ALA A 52 -14.73 -9.41 -5.95
CA ALA A 52 -13.37 -9.06 -6.34
C ALA A 52 -13.18 -9.16 -7.84
N SER A 53 -12.24 -8.42 -8.39
CA SER A 53 -11.79 -8.53 -9.76
C SER A 53 -10.27 -8.61 -9.80
N ALA A 54 -9.73 -9.54 -10.59
CA ALA A 54 -8.30 -9.67 -10.84
C ALA A 54 -8.05 -9.88 -12.32
N VAL A 55 -6.91 -9.42 -12.83
CA VAL A 55 -6.46 -9.73 -14.19
C VAL A 55 -5.79 -11.10 -14.19
N VAL A 56 -5.80 -11.80 -15.33
CA VAL A 56 -5.09 -13.08 -15.48
C VAL A 56 -3.62 -12.93 -15.04
N ASN A 57 -3.16 -13.83 -14.17
CA ASN A 57 -1.87 -13.91 -13.48
C ASN A 57 -1.71 -12.98 -12.25
N ASP A 58 -2.69 -12.16 -11.92
CA ASP A 58 -2.69 -11.39 -10.67
C ASP A 58 -3.22 -12.22 -9.50
N THR A 59 -3.09 -11.67 -8.30
CA THR A 59 -3.56 -12.29 -7.06
C THR A 59 -4.51 -11.38 -6.30
N GLU A 60 -5.47 -11.97 -5.60
CA GLU A 60 -6.42 -11.28 -4.72
C GLU A 60 -6.46 -11.95 -3.35
N GLN A 61 -6.35 -11.16 -2.29
CA GLN A 61 -6.38 -11.67 -0.91
C GLN A 61 -7.81 -11.66 -0.37
N PHE A 62 -8.36 -12.84 -0.06
CA PHE A 62 -9.61 -12.98 0.68
C PHE A 62 -9.33 -13.18 2.18
N THR A 63 -10.21 -12.61 3.00
CA THR A 63 -10.21 -12.79 4.44
C THR A 63 -11.55 -13.36 4.90
N ALA A 64 -11.52 -14.20 5.93
CA ALA A 64 -12.72 -14.76 6.54
C ALA A 64 -12.85 -14.28 7.98
N ASN A 65 -13.96 -13.64 8.34
CA ASN A 65 -14.28 -13.19 9.67
C ASN A 65 -15.44 -14.05 10.23
N GLY A 66 -15.21 -14.71 11.35
CA GLY A 66 -16.20 -15.53 12.01
C GLY A 66 -16.94 -14.76 13.10
N THR A 67 -18.28 -14.75 13.07
CA THR A 67 -19.12 -14.23 14.15
C THR A 67 -19.54 -15.37 15.05
N TYR A 68 -19.39 -15.21 16.38
CA TYR A 68 -19.67 -16.22 17.39
C TYR A 68 -20.91 -15.89 18.21
N THR A 69 -21.45 -16.89 18.94
CA THR A 69 -22.68 -16.77 19.76
C THR A 69 -22.57 -15.74 20.90
N ASP A 70 -21.38 -15.34 21.28
CA ASP A 70 -21.11 -14.29 22.26
C ASP A 70 -21.03 -12.88 21.62
N GLY A 71 -21.23 -12.77 20.31
CA GLY A 71 -21.14 -11.54 19.53
C GLY A 71 -19.71 -11.14 19.15
N SER A 72 -18.70 -11.94 19.49
CA SER A 72 -17.32 -11.68 19.07
C SER A 72 -17.15 -11.93 17.56
N ILE A 73 -16.31 -11.11 16.92
CA ILE A 73 -15.88 -11.28 15.53
C ILE A 73 -14.38 -11.56 15.54
N VAL A 74 -13.99 -12.68 14.96
CA VAL A 74 -12.60 -13.13 14.94
C VAL A 74 -12.17 -13.41 13.51
N ASN A 75 -10.96 -12.94 13.13
CA ASN A 75 -10.37 -13.31 11.85
C ASN A 75 -9.96 -14.79 11.89
N ILE A 76 -10.59 -15.60 11.05
CA ILE A 76 -10.39 -17.05 10.95
C ILE A 76 -9.80 -17.47 9.60
N THR A 77 -9.23 -16.54 8.84
CA THR A 77 -8.66 -16.74 7.49
C THR A 77 -7.69 -17.93 7.42
N SER A 78 -6.87 -18.12 8.45
CA SER A 78 -5.91 -19.24 8.53
C SER A 78 -6.52 -20.55 9.04
N SER A 79 -7.80 -20.54 9.49
CA SER A 79 -8.45 -21.67 10.14
C SER A 79 -9.57 -22.31 9.31
N VAL A 80 -10.08 -21.58 8.30
CA VAL A 80 -11.13 -22.07 7.41
C VAL A 80 -10.54 -22.91 6.28
N VAL A 81 -11.32 -23.83 5.73
CA VAL A 81 -10.96 -24.51 4.47
C VAL A 81 -11.35 -23.62 3.31
N TRP A 82 -10.36 -23.19 2.54
CA TRP A 82 -10.54 -22.41 1.33
C TRP A 82 -10.72 -23.31 0.11
N THR A 83 -11.70 -22.98 -0.74
CA THR A 83 -11.95 -23.69 -2.01
C THR A 83 -12.32 -22.69 -3.10
N SER A 84 -11.99 -23.04 -4.34
CA SER A 84 -12.42 -22.35 -5.56
C SER A 84 -13.43 -23.25 -6.30
N SER A 85 -14.55 -22.66 -6.74
CA SER A 85 -15.58 -23.40 -7.50
C SER A 85 -15.12 -23.78 -8.92
N ASP A 86 -14.14 -23.03 -9.46
CA ASP A 86 -13.51 -23.33 -10.74
C ASP A 86 -12.00 -23.08 -10.66
N THR A 87 -11.26 -24.15 -10.47
CA THR A 87 -9.80 -24.13 -10.36
C THR A 87 -9.07 -23.85 -11.68
N ALA A 88 -9.79 -23.90 -12.81
CA ALA A 88 -9.25 -23.44 -14.09
C ALA A 88 -9.29 -21.90 -14.19
N VAL A 89 -10.25 -21.25 -13.54
CA VAL A 89 -10.37 -19.78 -13.49
C VAL A 89 -9.48 -19.20 -12.42
N ALA A 90 -9.53 -19.74 -11.20
CA ALA A 90 -8.70 -19.28 -10.09
C ALA A 90 -8.40 -20.41 -9.10
N VAL A 91 -7.22 -20.38 -8.49
CA VAL A 91 -6.86 -21.23 -7.35
C VAL A 91 -6.70 -20.38 -6.10
N VAL A 92 -6.95 -20.96 -4.92
CA VAL A 92 -6.81 -20.25 -3.64
C VAL A 92 -5.89 -21.04 -2.68
N ASN A 93 -5.03 -20.33 -1.95
CA ASN A 93 -4.13 -20.95 -0.99
C ASN A 93 -4.90 -21.53 0.22
N ALA A 94 -4.57 -22.77 0.56
CA ALA A 94 -5.19 -23.50 1.67
C ALA A 94 -4.90 -22.84 3.02
N SER A 95 -5.72 -23.21 4.01
CA SER A 95 -5.54 -22.81 5.41
C SER A 95 -4.19 -23.27 5.99
N GLY A 96 -3.65 -22.49 6.92
CA GLY A 96 -2.37 -22.81 7.57
C GLY A 96 -1.13 -22.62 6.69
N GLN A 97 -1.31 -22.22 5.45
CA GLN A 97 -0.21 -21.82 4.56
C GLN A 97 0.13 -20.35 4.73
N LEU A 98 1.36 -19.97 4.34
CA LEU A 98 1.68 -18.57 4.13
C LEU A 98 0.69 -17.99 3.10
N ASN A 99 0.09 -16.84 3.42
CA ASN A 99 -0.94 -16.20 2.58
C ASN A 99 -2.20 -17.08 2.37
N SER A 100 -2.72 -17.73 3.44
CA SER A 100 -4.02 -18.40 3.40
C SER A 100 -5.10 -17.45 2.86
N GLY A 101 -5.95 -17.95 1.94
CA GLY A 101 -7.00 -17.16 1.30
C GLY A 101 -6.51 -16.27 0.13
N LEU A 102 -5.22 -16.31 -0.22
CA LEU A 102 -4.72 -15.66 -1.42
C LEU A 102 -5.16 -16.44 -2.66
N ALA A 103 -5.97 -15.83 -3.50
CA ALA A 103 -6.38 -16.40 -4.79
C ALA A 103 -5.45 -15.93 -5.91
N THR A 104 -5.12 -16.83 -6.83
CA THR A 104 -4.38 -16.53 -8.06
C THR A 104 -5.30 -16.70 -9.25
N ALA A 105 -5.46 -15.66 -10.06
CA ALA A 105 -6.26 -15.63 -11.28
C ALA A 105 -5.52 -16.33 -12.43
N LEU A 106 -6.15 -17.33 -13.06
CA LEU A 106 -5.49 -18.17 -14.08
C LEU A 106 -6.06 -17.94 -15.51
N THR A 107 -7.38 -17.91 -15.66
CA THR A 107 -8.03 -17.69 -16.95
C THR A 107 -9.26 -16.82 -16.77
N VAL A 108 -9.67 -16.13 -17.84
CA VAL A 108 -10.87 -15.28 -17.85
C VAL A 108 -12.12 -16.09 -17.49
N GLY A 109 -12.90 -15.56 -16.55
CA GLY A 109 -14.13 -16.21 -16.06
C GLY A 109 -14.49 -15.72 -14.69
N THR A 110 -15.37 -16.44 -14.01
CA THR A 110 -15.76 -16.19 -12.63
C THR A 110 -15.60 -17.46 -11.79
N SER A 111 -15.12 -17.30 -10.56
CA SER A 111 -15.06 -18.38 -9.60
C SER A 111 -15.56 -17.90 -8.23
N ASN A 112 -16.30 -18.74 -7.50
CA ASN A 112 -16.63 -18.47 -6.12
C ASN A 112 -15.49 -18.98 -5.23
N ILE A 113 -14.93 -18.09 -4.43
CA ILE A 113 -13.93 -18.41 -3.41
C ILE A 113 -14.67 -18.59 -2.09
N SER A 114 -14.67 -19.81 -1.59
CA SER A 114 -15.45 -20.19 -0.40
C SER A 114 -14.57 -20.49 0.80
N ALA A 115 -15.01 -20.06 1.97
CA ALA A 115 -14.41 -20.35 3.27
C ALA A 115 -15.37 -21.20 4.10
N THR A 116 -14.91 -22.35 4.59
CA THR A 116 -15.72 -23.31 5.38
C THR A 116 -15.04 -23.66 6.69
N LEU A 117 -15.78 -23.59 7.79
CA LEU A 117 -15.33 -24.09 9.10
C LEU A 117 -16.46 -24.88 9.77
N GLY A 118 -16.27 -26.21 9.87
CA GLY A 118 -17.31 -27.12 10.32
C GLY A 118 -18.52 -27.15 9.38
N ALA A 119 -19.69 -26.74 9.86
CA ALA A 119 -20.92 -26.66 9.08
C ALA A 119 -21.23 -25.23 8.58
N VAL A 120 -20.40 -24.24 8.94
CA VAL A 120 -20.61 -22.85 8.55
C VAL A 120 -19.74 -22.52 7.34
N GLN A 121 -20.35 -21.89 6.35
CA GLN A 121 -19.70 -21.54 5.09
C GLN A 121 -20.17 -20.18 4.61
N ASP A 122 -19.27 -19.48 3.91
CA ASP A 122 -19.57 -18.30 3.10
C ASP A 122 -18.69 -18.25 1.85
N SER A 123 -19.05 -17.41 0.88
CA SER A 123 -18.31 -17.29 -0.38
C SER A 123 -18.37 -15.90 -0.95
N ALA A 124 -17.30 -15.53 -1.67
CA ALA A 124 -17.17 -14.31 -2.45
C ALA A 124 -16.95 -14.63 -3.92
N VAL A 125 -17.34 -13.72 -4.80
CA VAL A 125 -17.13 -13.87 -6.25
C VAL A 125 -15.79 -13.24 -6.63
N LEU A 126 -14.95 -14.01 -7.33
CA LEU A 126 -13.78 -13.49 -8.04
C LEU A 126 -14.07 -13.50 -9.54
N THR A 127 -14.06 -12.31 -10.16
CA THR A 127 -14.12 -12.14 -11.61
C THR A 127 -12.71 -11.99 -12.15
N VAL A 128 -12.29 -12.93 -13.00
CA VAL A 128 -11.01 -12.85 -13.70
C VAL A 128 -11.21 -12.25 -15.07
N THR A 129 -10.54 -11.15 -15.35
CA THR A 129 -10.58 -10.44 -16.63
C THR A 129 -9.33 -10.72 -17.46
N ALA A 130 -9.43 -10.55 -18.77
CA ALA A 130 -8.26 -10.65 -19.64
C ALA A 130 -7.26 -9.54 -19.30
N ALA A 131 -5.98 -9.89 -19.36
CA ALA A 131 -4.97 -8.84 -19.42
C ALA A 131 -5.22 -7.98 -20.66
N LEU A 132 -5.21 -6.67 -20.47
CA LEU A 132 -5.43 -5.75 -21.57
C LEU A 132 -4.29 -5.85 -22.57
N ALA A 133 -4.63 -5.94 -23.84
CA ALA A 133 -3.62 -5.90 -24.88
C ALA A 133 -2.79 -4.62 -24.72
N ASN A 134 -1.47 -4.77 -24.70
CA ASN A 134 -0.48 -3.70 -24.50
C ASN A 134 -0.50 -3.01 -23.12
N ASN A 135 -1.13 -3.57 -22.09
CA ASN A 135 -0.97 -3.06 -20.73
C ASN A 135 0.34 -3.63 -20.13
N PRO A 136 1.36 -2.80 -19.82
CA PRO A 136 2.59 -3.30 -19.21
C PRO A 136 2.33 -3.76 -17.78
N GLN A 137 3.16 -4.68 -17.31
CA GLN A 137 3.17 -5.04 -15.90
C GLN A 137 3.76 -3.89 -15.06
N ALA A 138 3.14 -3.59 -13.94
CA ALA A 138 3.68 -2.66 -12.95
C ALA A 138 4.89 -3.31 -12.21
N PRO A 139 5.86 -2.50 -11.73
CA PRO A 139 6.93 -3.02 -10.88
C PRO A 139 6.37 -3.51 -9.54
N ALA A 140 6.93 -4.61 -9.02
CA ALA A 140 6.64 -5.02 -7.65
C ALA A 140 7.22 -3.97 -6.69
N MET A 141 6.35 -3.37 -5.87
CA MET A 141 6.74 -2.28 -4.98
C MET A 141 7.26 -2.79 -3.61
N GLY A 142 6.80 -3.95 -3.11
CA GLY A 142 7.22 -4.45 -1.80
C GLY A 142 7.05 -3.41 -0.69
N GLU A 143 8.09 -3.16 0.11
CA GLU A 143 8.06 -2.11 1.15
C GLU A 143 7.91 -0.69 0.58
N LEU A 144 8.19 -0.48 -0.71
CA LEU A 144 8.05 0.85 -1.32
C LEU A 144 6.61 1.37 -1.32
N ASP A 145 5.62 0.48 -1.26
CA ASP A 145 4.21 0.86 -1.26
C ASP A 145 3.82 1.76 -0.09
N ARG A 146 4.49 1.63 1.04
CA ARG A 146 4.24 2.47 2.20
C ARG A 146 4.79 3.90 2.06
N PHE A 147 5.80 4.11 1.19
CA PHE A 147 6.52 5.37 1.10
C PHE A 147 5.90 6.34 0.10
N VAL A 148 5.89 7.61 0.48
CA VAL A 148 5.67 8.76 -0.39
C VAL A 148 7.00 9.31 -0.89
N MET A 149 8.08 9.17 -0.10
CA MET A 149 9.38 9.72 -0.46
C MET A 149 10.53 8.86 0.09
N ILE A 150 11.49 8.57 -0.78
CA ILE A 150 12.76 7.91 -0.42
C ILE A 150 13.91 8.68 -1.04
N ALA A 151 14.97 8.88 -0.29
CA ALA A 151 16.24 9.40 -0.80
C ALA A 151 17.42 8.59 -0.24
N SER A 152 18.45 8.39 -1.05
CA SER A 152 19.67 7.76 -0.57
C SER A 152 20.40 8.66 0.42
N GLN A 153 20.53 9.95 0.10
CA GLN A 153 21.35 10.87 0.89
C GLN A 153 20.55 11.81 1.77
N ALA A 154 19.63 12.62 1.21
CA ALA A 154 18.95 13.63 1.98
C ALA A 154 17.52 13.90 1.48
N ILE A 155 16.64 14.30 2.39
CA ILE A 155 15.36 14.91 2.07
C ILE A 155 15.34 16.29 2.72
N THR A 156 15.28 17.35 1.88
CA THR A 156 15.36 18.73 2.35
C THR A 156 14.11 19.50 2.00
N THR A 157 13.72 20.45 2.84
CA THR A 157 12.52 21.27 2.60
C THR A 157 12.70 22.70 3.07
N THR A 158 11.95 23.61 2.46
CA THR A 158 11.70 24.96 2.99
C THR A 158 10.36 25.03 3.71
N ALA A 159 10.08 26.17 4.33
CA ALA A 159 8.79 26.41 4.97
C ALA A 159 7.63 26.32 3.98
N GLY A 160 6.50 25.79 4.42
CA GLY A 160 5.28 25.69 3.61
C GLY A 160 5.09 24.37 2.85
N SER A 161 6.06 23.45 2.92
CA SER A 161 5.86 22.11 2.35
C SER A 161 4.99 21.22 3.23
N ALA A 162 4.20 20.35 2.57
CA ALA A 162 3.36 19.33 3.19
C ALA A 162 3.55 17.98 2.48
N VAL A 163 3.75 16.93 3.26
CA VAL A 163 3.89 15.55 2.78
C VAL A 163 2.81 14.71 3.45
N ALA A 164 2.07 13.90 2.70
CA ALA A 164 0.91 13.20 3.23
C ALA A 164 0.78 11.75 2.74
N ASP A 165 0.12 10.95 3.57
CA ASP A 165 -0.43 9.62 3.28
C ASP A 165 0.62 8.55 2.96
N GLY A 166 1.86 8.75 3.40
CA GLY A 166 2.92 7.77 3.25
C GLY A 166 4.16 8.11 4.06
N ASP A 167 5.01 7.12 4.21
CA ASP A 167 6.25 7.20 4.98
C ASP A 167 7.37 7.90 4.19
N MET A 168 8.41 8.33 4.89
CA MET A 168 9.65 8.84 4.29
C MET A 168 10.85 8.01 4.76
N ALA A 169 11.85 7.82 3.88
CA ALA A 169 13.11 7.19 4.29
C ALA A 169 14.35 7.88 3.71
N ILE A 170 15.38 8.00 4.54
CA ILE A 170 16.77 8.21 4.11
C ILE A 170 17.48 6.86 4.23
N LEU A 171 18.23 6.46 3.19
CA LEU A 171 18.81 5.12 3.14
C LEU A 171 20.26 5.05 3.60
N ASP A 172 21.09 6.05 3.27
CA ASP A 172 22.56 5.98 3.43
C ASP A 172 23.11 6.96 4.47
N LEU A 173 22.39 8.03 4.80
CA LEU A 173 22.82 9.03 5.78
C LEU A 173 21.98 8.99 7.05
N ALA A 174 22.50 9.65 8.08
CA ALA A 174 21.85 9.79 9.36
C ALA A 174 20.59 10.65 9.29
N ARG A 175 19.72 10.54 10.28
CA ARG A 175 18.48 11.32 10.42
C ARG A 175 18.67 12.84 10.28
N THR A 176 19.85 13.35 10.62
CA THR A 176 20.18 14.77 10.42
C THR A 176 20.16 15.24 8.98
N ALA A 177 20.10 14.32 8.01
CA ALA A 177 19.93 14.61 6.59
C ALA A 177 18.47 14.95 6.20
N TYR A 178 17.50 14.87 7.13
CA TYR A 178 16.21 15.55 7.02
C TYR A 178 16.38 17.01 7.40
N ALA A 179 16.66 17.89 6.42
CA ALA A 179 16.89 19.31 6.67
C ALA A 179 15.63 20.15 6.38
N GLY A 180 15.34 21.13 7.24
CA GLY A 180 14.17 22.01 7.12
C GLY A 180 12.87 21.42 7.67
N PHE A 181 12.84 20.16 8.05
CA PHE A 181 11.70 19.54 8.72
C PHE A 181 11.69 19.86 10.22
N THR A 182 10.51 20.15 10.74
CA THR A 182 10.30 20.40 12.15
C THR A 182 9.86 19.12 12.85
N ALA A 183 10.59 18.69 13.89
CA ALA A 183 10.26 17.50 14.65
C ALA A 183 8.83 17.56 15.19
N GLY A 184 8.09 16.48 15.03
CA GLY A 184 6.77 16.27 15.58
C GLY A 184 6.80 15.80 17.04
N PRO A 185 5.62 15.54 17.62
CA PRO A 185 5.51 15.15 19.04
C PRO A 185 6.04 13.74 19.34
N VAL A 186 6.18 12.90 18.34
CA VAL A 186 6.65 11.51 18.47
C VAL A 186 7.87 11.29 17.57
N ALA A 187 8.79 10.44 17.99
CA ALA A 187 9.97 10.08 17.21
C ALA A 187 9.55 9.52 15.84
N GLY A 188 10.22 9.97 14.79
CA GLY A 188 9.89 9.63 13.41
C GLY A 188 8.80 10.49 12.77
N GLN A 189 8.17 11.39 13.51
CA GLN A 189 7.19 12.33 12.94
C GLN A 189 7.81 13.71 12.68
N PHE A 190 7.29 14.38 11.67
CA PHE A 190 7.53 15.79 11.37
C PHE A 190 6.20 16.54 11.29
N THR A 191 6.19 17.83 11.59
CA THR A 191 4.97 18.65 11.49
C THR A 191 4.48 18.78 10.04
N GLN A 192 5.37 18.64 9.07
CA GLN A 192 5.09 18.64 7.64
C GLN A 192 4.64 17.28 7.09
N LEU A 193 4.74 16.21 7.90
CA LEU A 193 4.37 14.84 7.51
C LEU A 193 3.06 14.42 8.17
N THR A 194 2.01 14.23 7.38
CA THR A 194 0.69 13.78 7.84
C THR A 194 0.46 12.32 7.43
N ASN A 195 -0.06 11.50 8.35
CA ASN A 195 -0.35 10.08 8.11
C ASN A 195 0.87 9.28 7.63
N GLY A 196 2.04 9.54 8.20
CA GLY A 196 3.27 8.85 7.85
C GLY A 196 4.33 8.91 8.95
N VAL A 197 5.37 8.10 8.78
CA VAL A 197 6.53 8.03 9.66
C VAL A 197 7.80 8.18 8.83
N SER A 198 8.82 8.83 9.38
CA SER A 198 10.13 8.95 8.74
C SER A 198 11.15 8.01 9.37
N TYR A 199 11.99 7.40 8.55
CA TYR A 199 13.00 6.42 8.94
C TYR A 199 14.39 6.84 8.48
N ALA A 200 15.42 6.49 9.28
CA ALA A 200 16.82 6.64 8.93
C ALA A 200 17.64 5.47 9.50
N PRO A 201 18.81 5.14 8.93
CA PRO A 201 19.61 3.98 9.36
C PRO A 201 20.11 4.06 10.81
N ASP A 202 20.29 5.27 11.33
CA ASP A 202 20.78 5.56 12.68
C ASP A 202 19.66 5.69 13.75
N ASP A 203 18.42 5.42 13.39
CA ASP A 203 17.31 5.44 14.35
C ASP A 203 17.46 4.34 15.40
N VAL A 204 17.55 4.74 16.65
CA VAL A 204 17.73 3.83 17.80
C VAL A 204 16.37 3.52 18.44
N THR A 205 16.13 2.28 18.73
CA THR A 205 14.90 1.80 19.39
C THR A 205 15.15 1.54 20.88
N PRO A 206 14.41 2.15 21.83
CA PRO A 206 13.51 3.28 21.67
C PRO A 206 14.27 4.60 21.48
N PRO A 207 13.68 5.75 21.04
CA PRO A 207 12.24 5.98 20.93
C PRO A 207 11.64 5.66 19.55
N TYR A 208 12.46 5.34 18.54
CA TYR A 208 11.94 4.96 17.22
C TYR A 208 11.38 3.53 17.22
N VAL A 209 10.42 3.26 16.34
CA VAL A 209 9.78 1.95 16.22
C VAL A 209 10.23 1.29 14.93
N VAL A 210 10.75 0.07 15.04
CA VAL A 210 11.08 -0.77 13.88
C VAL A 210 9.80 -1.38 13.34
N PRO A 211 9.51 -1.25 12.03
CA PRO A 211 8.36 -1.91 11.43
C PRO A 211 8.44 -3.44 11.54
N VAL A 212 7.31 -4.07 11.82
CA VAL A 212 7.18 -5.53 11.79
C VAL A 212 7.19 -6.00 10.33
N PRO A 213 7.90 -7.08 9.96
CA PRO A 213 8.51 -8.10 10.82
C PRO A 213 10.03 -7.94 11.09
N TYR A 214 10.60 -6.75 10.89
CA TYR A 214 12.05 -6.56 10.94
C TYR A 214 12.62 -6.58 12.35
N ALA A 215 13.80 -7.19 12.50
CA ALA A 215 14.48 -7.29 13.79
C ALA A 215 15.24 -5.98 14.18
N SER A 216 15.52 -5.10 13.24
CA SER A 216 16.21 -3.82 13.47
C SER A 216 15.89 -2.80 12.38
N MET A 217 16.12 -1.52 12.65
CA MET A 217 15.98 -0.45 11.66
C MET A 217 16.89 -0.67 10.45
N VAL A 218 18.11 -1.12 10.67
CA VAL A 218 19.06 -1.44 9.60
C VAL A 218 18.53 -2.57 8.70
N ALA A 219 17.92 -3.60 9.28
CA ALA A 219 17.32 -4.69 8.48
C ALA A 219 16.15 -4.18 7.63
N PHE A 220 15.31 -3.31 8.20
CA PHE A 220 14.20 -2.68 7.48
C PHE A 220 14.70 -1.78 6.33
N ILE A 221 15.63 -0.86 6.60
CA ILE A 221 16.21 0.02 5.58
C ILE A 221 16.90 -0.78 4.46
N ASN A 222 17.57 -1.89 4.78
CA ASN A 222 18.16 -2.77 3.77
C ASN A 222 17.11 -3.44 2.88
N GLN A 223 15.95 -3.81 3.42
CA GLN A 223 14.84 -4.32 2.61
C GLN A 223 14.28 -3.24 1.70
N VAL A 224 14.04 -2.04 2.21
CA VAL A 224 13.61 -0.88 1.39
C VAL A 224 14.59 -0.62 0.24
N ARG A 225 15.90 -0.66 0.52
CA ARG A 225 16.95 -0.51 -0.51
C ARG A 225 16.90 -1.63 -1.55
N THR A 226 16.67 -2.87 -1.13
CA THR A 226 16.53 -4.03 -2.01
C THR A 226 15.33 -3.86 -2.94
N ASP A 227 14.16 -3.52 -2.41
CA ASP A 227 12.93 -3.34 -3.18
C ASP A 227 13.06 -2.15 -4.15
N LEU A 228 13.70 -1.06 -3.73
CA LEU A 228 14.00 0.09 -4.60
C LEU A 228 14.88 -0.33 -5.79
N GLY A 229 15.92 -1.12 -5.54
CA GLY A 229 16.79 -1.66 -6.58
C GLY A 229 16.07 -2.59 -7.56
N VAL A 230 15.20 -3.46 -7.03
CA VAL A 230 14.38 -4.39 -7.84
C VAL A 230 13.41 -3.61 -8.74
N ALA A 231 12.64 -2.68 -8.18
CA ALA A 231 11.68 -1.89 -8.94
C ALA A 231 12.38 -1.01 -10.00
N ALA A 232 13.49 -0.34 -9.64
CA ALA A 232 14.25 0.51 -10.56
C ALA A 232 14.89 -0.31 -11.70
N THR A 233 15.35 -1.53 -11.42
CA THR A 233 15.89 -2.46 -12.42
C THR A 233 14.80 -2.97 -13.35
N PHE A 234 13.64 -3.33 -12.80
CA PHE A 234 12.47 -3.73 -13.58
C PHE A 234 12.06 -2.63 -14.57
N LEU A 235 11.98 -1.38 -14.13
CA LEU A 235 11.64 -0.24 -15.00
C LEU A 235 12.72 0.04 -16.05
N ALA A 236 14.01 -0.24 -15.77
CA ALA A 236 15.11 -0.03 -16.70
C ALA A 236 15.18 -1.11 -17.80
N ALA A 237 14.87 -2.36 -17.43
CA ALA A 237 14.75 -3.47 -18.37
C ALA A 237 13.54 -3.26 -19.31
N ASP A 238 13.30 -4.14 -20.25
CA ASP A 238 12.02 -4.15 -20.98
C ASP A 238 11.04 -5.04 -20.19
N PRO A 239 10.21 -4.45 -19.30
CA PRO A 239 9.45 -5.23 -18.34
C PRO A 239 8.33 -6.04 -18.99
N ASN A 240 8.01 -5.78 -20.26
CA ASN A 240 6.93 -6.49 -20.91
C ASN A 240 7.22 -6.75 -22.39
N PRO A 241 7.67 -7.98 -22.75
CA PRO A 241 7.84 -8.36 -24.15
C PRO A 241 6.51 -8.36 -24.95
N ALA A 242 5.35 -8.29 -24.29
CA ALA A 242 4.05 -8.25 -24.93
C ALA A 242 3.59 -6.82 -25.30
N ALA A 243 4.10 -5.79 -24.62
CA ALA A 243 3.84 -4.40 -24.98
C ALA A 243 5.01 -3.84 -25.77
N ALA A 244 4.85 -3.62 -27.06
CA ALA A 244 5.89 -3.00 -27.88
C ALA A 244 6.33 -1.67 -27.25
N THR A 245 7.62 -1.55 -26.96
CA THR A 245 8.21 -0.28 -26.47
C THR A 245 8.03 0.79 -27.53
N GLN A 246 7.45 1.91 -27.13
CA GLN A 246 7.20 3.06 -27.99
C GLN A 246 8.29 4.12 -27.82
N ALA A 247 8.60 4.85 -28.90
CA ALA A 247 9.49 5.99 -28.80
C ALA A 247 8.79 7.12 -28.03
N LEU A 248 9.45 7.63 -26.98
CA LEU A 248 8.99 8.78 -26.23
C LEU A 248 9.54 10.06 -26.88
N PRO A 249 8.71 11.00 -27.28
CA PRO A 249 9.16 12.33 -27.75
C PRO A 249 9.95 13.07 -26.66
N ALA A 250 10.80 14.02 -27.06
CA ALA A 250 11.55 14.84 -26.11
C ALA A 250 10.67 15.93 -25.46
N GLU A 251 9.60 16.38 -26.13
CA GLU A 251 8.59 17.29 -25.60
C GLU A 251 7.26 16.55 -25.52
N LEU A 252 6.65 16.52 -24.33
CA LEU A 252 5.38 15.82 -24.08
C LEU A 252 4.19 16.76 -23.89
N GLY A 253 4.44 18.08 -23.81
CA GLY A 253 3.36 19.07 -23.66
C GLY A 253 2.38 19.02 -24.83
N GLY A 254 1.08 19.01 -24.50
CA GLY A 254 -0.01 18.93 -25.48
C GLY A 254 -0.29 17.50 -26.02
N LEU A 255 0.47 16.49 -25.61
CA LEU A 255 0.23 15.10 -26.04
C LEU A 255 -0.84 14.42 -25.19
N VAL A 256 -1.55 13.49 -25.84
CA VAL A 256 -2.40 12.50 -25.19
C VAL A 256 -1.75 11.13 -25.35
N MET A 257 -1.45 10.45 -24.26
CA MET A 257 -0.79 9.16 -24.28
C MET A 257 -1.66 8.12 -23.58
N THR A 258 -1.64 6.90 -24.08
CA THR A 258 -2.37 5.78 -23.50
C THR A 258 -1.40 4.85 -22.76
N ARG A 259 -1.93 3.78 -22.10
CA ARG A 259 -1.10 2.77 -21.45
C ARG A 259 0.01 2.26 -22.36
N GLY A 260 1.15 1.96 -21.79
CA GLY A 260 2.30 1.45 -22.56
C GLY A 260 3.65 1.71 -21.90
N VAL A 261 4.70 1.22 -22.56
CA VAL A 261 6.09 1.51 -22.22
C VAL A 261 6.67 2.47 -23.24
N TYR A 262 7.19 3.59 -22.77
CA TYR A 262 7.71 4.69 -23.60
C TYR A 262 9.17 4.95 -23.23
N ARG A 263 10.07 5.05 -24.22
CA ARG A 263 11.52 5.22 -23.99
C ARG A 263 12.09 6.40 -24.76
N ASN A 264 12.95 7.16 -24.08
CA ASN A 264 13.77 8.22 -24.68
C ASN A 264 15.22 8.06 -24.23
N ALA A 265 16.16 8.09 -25.20
CA ALA A 265 17.60 7.97 -24.93
C ALA A 265 18.25 9.29 -24.46
N GLY A 266 17.53 10.40 -24.49
CA GLY A 266 17.98 11.74 -24.09
C GLY A 266 17.12 12.35 -23.00
N ASN A 267 17.03 13.66 -23.02
CA ASN A 267 16.24 14.45 -22.09
C ASN A 267 14.78 14.55 -22.56
N VAL A 268 13.87 14.66 -21.60
CA VAL A 268 12.43 14.83 -21.83
C VAL A 268 11.92 16.03 -21.04
N ILE A 269 11.05 16.81 -21.66
CA ILE A 269 10.43 17.98 -21.04
C ILE A 269 8.90 17.97 -21.23
N ILE A 270 8.19 18.65 -20.33
CA ILE A 270 6.78 18.99 -20.47
C ILE A 270 6.69 20.51 -20.32
N GLN A 271 6.64 21.27 -21.42
CA GLN A 271 6.65 22.73 -21.40
C GLN A 271 5.57 23.37 -22.27
N GLN A 272 5.20 22.76 -23.38
CA GLN A 272 4.26 23.36 -24.35
C GLN A 272 2.83 22.85 -24.11
N GLY A 273 2.34 23.01 -22.90
CA GLY A 273 1.03 22.50 -22.46
C GLY A 273 1.14 21.33 -21.50
N ASN A 274 0.02 20.71 -21.21
CA ASN A 274 -0.05 19.58 -20.29
C ASN A 274 0.12 18.25 -21.04
N LEU A 275 0.70 17.26 -20.36
CA LEU A 275 0.62 15.85 -20.80
C LEU A 275 -0.68 15.25 -20.29
N THR A 276 -1.49 14.67 -21.17
CA THR A 276 -2.68 13.89 -20.77
C THR A 276 -2.39 12.41 -20.85
N LEU A 277 -2.66 11.69 -19.77
CA LEU A 277 -2.60 10.23 -19.72
C LEU A 277 -4.05 9.68 -19.70
N ASP A 278 -4.44 9.02 -20.78
CA ASP A 278 -5.80 8.50 -20.97
C ASP A 278 -5.81 6.98 -20.81
N ALA A 279 -6.44 6.52 -19.74
CA ALA A 279 -6.63 5.09 -19.47
C ALA A 279 -7.74 4.45 -20.33
N GLN A 280 -8.45 5.23 -21.14
CA GLN A 280 -9.48 4.73 -22.05
C GLN A 280 -10.62 3.95 -21.34
N GLY A 281 -10.94 4.35 -20.12
CA GLY A 281 -12.00 3.74 -19.29
C GLY A 281 -11.53 2.59 -18.40
N ASP A 282 -10.23 2.28 -18.40
CA ASP A 282 -9.67 1.18 -17.64
C ASP A 282 -8.74 1.67 -16.53
N PRO A 283 -9.16 1.61 -15.25
CA PRO A 283 -8.37 2.09 -14.12
C PRO A 283 -7.07 1.32 -13.87
N ASP A 284 -6.94 0.10 -14.42
CA ASP A 284 -5.75 -0.75 -14.27
C ASP A 284 -4.69 -0.47 -15.35
N SER A 285 -4.92 0.55 -16.19
CA SER A 285 -3.96 0.98 -17.22
C SER A 285 -2.65 1.45 -16.61
N VAL A 286 -1.54 0.85 -17.03
CA VAL A 286 -0.19 1.16 -16.58
C VAL A 286 0.57 1.98 -17.61
N PHE A 287 1.25 3.03 -17.15
CA PHE A 287 2.06 3.92 -17.96
C PHE A 287 3.50 3.89 -17.44
N ILE A 288 4.45 3.51 -18.29
CA ILE A 288 5.88 3.43 -17.93
C ILE A 288 6.68 4.33 -18.86
N PHE A 289 7.34 5.33 -18.28
CA PHE A 289 8.21 6.26 -18.98
C PHE A 289 9.66 6.03 -18.56
N VAL A 290 10.52 5.66 -19.52
CA VAL A 290 11.94 5.39 -19.28
C VAL A 290 12.77 6.44 -20.03
N ILE A 291 13.38 7.33 -19.27
CA ILE A 291 14.12 8.48 -19.76
C ILE A 291 15.59 8.28 -19.36
N ALA A 292 16.49 8.17 -20.35
CA ALA A 292 17.92 8.00 -20.05
C ALA A 292 18.59 9.27 -19.54
N GLY A 293 18.07 10.44 -19.92
CA GLY A 293 18.56 11.76 -19.53
C GLY A 293 17.76 12.37 -18.38
N THR A 294 17.71 13.71 -18.36
CA THR A 294 16.93 14.51 -17.41
C THR A 294 15.46 14.54 -17.78
N PHE A 295 14.62 14.69 -16.76
CA PHE A 295 13.21 14.97 -16.94
C PHE A 295 12.86 16.31 -16.29
N THR A 296 12.23 17.20 -17.03
CA THR A 296 11.91 18.55 -16.54
C THR A 296 10.48 18.91 -16.90
N THR A 297 9.72 19.44 -15.94
CA THR A 297 8.44 20.10 -16.19
C THR A 297 8.61 21.61 -16.04
N GLY A 298 7.78 22.42 -16.67
CA GLY A 298 7.94 23.87 -16.61
C GLY A 298 6.69 24.67 -16.97
N ALA A 299 6.73 25.98 -16.70
CA ALA A 299 5.67 26.93 -17.03
C ALA A 299 5.93 27.62 -18.37
N PRO A 300 4.86 27.98 -19.14
CA PRO A 300 3.45 27.69 -18.90
C PRO A 300 3.09 26.28 -19.33
N GLY A 301 2.39 25.55 -18.48
CA GLY A 301 2.10 24.14 -18.69
C GLY A 301 3.03 23.24 -17.87
N GLY A 302 3.22 22.01 -18.29
CA GLY A 302 4.06 21.04 -17.59
C GLY A 302 3.31 20.17 -16.58
N ASN A 303 1.98 20.26 -16.52
CA ASN A 303 1.15 19.42 -15.67
C ASN A 303 0.90 18.07 -16.31
N ILE A 304 0.61 17.07 -15.47
CA ILE A 304 0.10 15.78 -15.90
C ILE A 304 -1.39 15.72 -15.57
N VAL A 305 -2.21 15.47 -16.59
CA VAL A 305 -3.66 15.34 -16.48
C VAL A 305 -4.03 13.88 -16.67
N LEU A 306 -4.71 13.29 -15.70
CA LEU A 306 -5.21 11.91 -15.75
C LEU A 306 -6.65 11.91 -16.22
N THR A 307 -6.95 11.10 -17.23
CA THR A 307 -8.30 10.98 -17.83
C THR A 307 -8.67 9.51 -18.07
N GLY A 308 -9.92 9.26 -18.38
CA GLY A 308 -10.40 7.92 -18.70
C GLY A 308 -10.21 6.89 -17.59
N GLY A 309 -10.15 7.32 -16.33
CA GLY A 309 -9.91 6.43 -15.19
C GLY A 309 -8.43 6.21 -14.84
N ALA A 310 -7.48 6.88 -15.51
CA ALA A 310 -6.06 6.77 -15.20
C ALA A 310 -5.76 7.11 -13.73
N GLN A 311 -4.91 6.32 -13.10
CA GLN A 311 -4.54 6.47 -11.69
C GLN A 311 -3.06 6.80 -11.53
N ALA A 312 -2.73 7.74 -10.64
CA ALA A 312 -1.35 8.12 -10.36
C ALA A 312 -0.50 6.96 -9.81
N SER A 313 -1.13 6.01 -9.10
CA SER A 313 -0.50 4.78 -8.62
C SER A 313 0.08 3.91 -9.74
N ASN A 314 -0.52 3.97 -10.95
CA ASN A 314 -0.17 3.16 -12.11
C ASN A 314 0.71 3.90 -13.15
N VAL A 315 1.20 5.09 -12.81
CA VAL A 315 2.12 5.88 -13.66
C VAL A 315 3.52 5.81 -13.08
N TYR A 316 4.49 5.37 -13.87
CA TYR A 316 5.89 5.17 -13.45
C TYR A 316 6.84 5.95 -14.35
N TRP A 317 7.70 6.76 -13.73
CA TRP A 317 8.72 7.58 -14.36
C TRP A 317 10.11 7.12 -13.90
N ARG A 318 10.87 6.52 -14.77
CA ARG A 318 12.27 6.17 -14.48
C ARG A 318 13.18 7.15 -15.21
N THR A 319 14.03 7.86 -14.50
CA THR A 319 14.96 8.86 -15.06
C THR A 319 16.41 8.50 -14.77
N GLY A 320 17.27 8.54 -15.77
CA GLY A 320 18.71 8.32 -15.62
C GLY A 320 19.47 9.60 -15.24
N GLY A 321 18.88 10.78 -15.51
CA GLY A 321 19.33 12.08 -15.08
C GLY A 321 18.44 12.69 -14.01
N ALA A 322 18.75 13.91 -13.57
CA ALA A 322 17.96 14.63 -12.57
C ALA A 322 16.49 14.82 -13.02
N THR A 323 15.59 14.74 -12.05
CA THR A 323 14.19 15.11 -12.26
C THR A 323 13.94 16.47 -11.62
N VAL A 324 13.40 17.40 -12.40
CA VAL A 324 13.15 18.78 -11.97
C VAL A 324 11.70 19.15 -12.28
N PHE A 325 10.92 19.40 -11.26
CA PHE A 325 9.56 19.93 -11.41
C PHE A 325 9.62 21.46 -11.41
N GLY A 326 9.00 22.07 -12.43
CA GLY A 326 8.84 23.52 -12.49
C GLY A 326 7.93 24.04 -11.37
N SER A 327 8.04 25.34 -11.07
CA SER A 327 7.17 25.97 -10.06
C SER A 327 5.69 25.85 -10.44
N ASN A 328 4.83 25.56 -9.45
CA ASN A 328 3.39 25.38 -9.61
C ASN A 328 2.99 24.28 -10.62
N THR A 329 3.84 23.27 -10.82
CA THR A 329 3.50 22.08 -11.61
C THR A 329 2.61 21.15 -10.80
N ASP A 330 1.52 20.65 -11.40
CA ASP A 330 0.72 19.54 -10.89
C ASP A 330 1.19 18.24 -11.56
N PHE A 331 1.85 17.39 -10.78
CA PHE A 331 2.45 16.16 -11.27
C PHE A 331 1.72 14.92 -10.73
N ALA A 332 1.60 13.89 -11.58
CA ALA A 332 1.02 12.60 -11.22
C ALA A 332 1.96 11.44 -11.57
N GLY A 333 2.18 10.53 -10.62
CA GLY A 333 2.91 9.29 -10.82
C GLY A 333 4.10 9.07 -9.88
N ASN A 334 4.68 7.88 -9.97
CA ASN A 334 5.77 7.39 -9.14
C ASN A 334 7.10 7.62 -9.87
N VAL A 335 8.00 8.40 -9.29
CA VAL A 335 9.30 8.77 -9.88
C VAL A 335 10.41 7.94 -9.27
N PHE A 336 11.21 7.30 -10.12
CA PHE A 336 12.44 6.59 -9.79
C PHE A 336 13.59 7.33 -10.48
N ALA A 337 14.15 8.34 -9.83
CA ALA A 337 15.26 9.12 -10.35
C ALA A 337 16.59 8.53 -9.90
N TRP A 338 17.50 8.34 -10.84
CA TRP A 338 18.82 7.82 -10.48
C TRP A 338 19.63 8.82 -9.67
N PRO A 339 19.73 10.13 -10.07
CA PRO A 339 20.27 11.14 -9.17
C PRO A 339 19.16 11.81 -8.36
N GLN A 340 19.17 13.12 -8.31
CA GLN A 340 18.31 13.95 -7.47
C GLN A 340 16.93 14.22 -8.06
N ILE A 341 16.00 14.55 -7.18
CA ILE A 341 14.68 15.09 -7.50
C ILE A 341 14.57 16.49 -6.88
N ASN A 342 14.30 17.51 -7.69
CA ASN A 342 14.13 18.87 -7.23
C ASN A 342 12.73 19.37 -7.59
N LEU A 343 12.02 19.90 -6.62
CA LEU A 343 10.70 20.50 -6.81
C LEU A 343 10.84 22.03 -6.75
N GLY A 344 10.40 22.70 -7.82
CA GLY A 344 10.26 24.15 -7.83
C GLY A 344 9.14 24.60 -6.90
N THR A 345 9.20 25.87 -6.47
CA THR A 345 8.28 26.47 -5.50
C THR A 345 6.81 26.20 -5.86
N GLY A 346 6.05 25.66 -4.93
CA GLY A 346 4.62 25.44 -5.10
C GLY A 346 4.21 24.28 -6.00
N ALA A 347 5.16 23.48 -6.51
CA ALA A 347 4.79 22.26 -7.25
C ALA A 347 4.05 21.26 -6.35
N ALA A 348 3.00 20.65 -6.90
CA ALA A 348 2.20 19.62 -6.23
C ALA A 348 2.41 18.25 -6.91
N VAL A 349 2.54 17.20 -6.11
CA VAL A 349 2.74 15.82 -6.59
C VAL A 349 1.72 14.90 -5.97
N THR A 350 0.93 14.23 -6.80
CA THR A 350 0.17 13.05 -6.41
C THR A 350 0.95 11.83 -6.89
N GLY A 351 1.76 11.24 -6.02
CA GLY A 351 2.70 10.21 -6.42
C GLY A 351 3.73 9.87 -5.36
N ARG A 352 4.79 9.20 -5.80
CA ARG A 352 5.93 8.84 -4.98
C ARG A 352 7.22 9.40 -5.60
N LEU A 353 8.14 9.84 -4.76
CA LEU A 353 9.41 10.43 -5.17
C LEU A 353 10.58 9.60 -4.60
N PHE A 354 11.23 8.82 -5.43
CA PHE A 354 12.33 7.94 -5.06
C PHE A 354 13.61 8.35 -5.77
N SER A 355 14.52 8.98 -5.02
CA SER A 355 15.90 9.28 -5.47
C SER A 355 16.82 8.12 -5.08
N VAL A 356 17.29 7.38 -6.09
CA VAL A 356 18.02 6.12 -5.89
C VAL A 356 19.43 6.34 -5.34
N THR A 357 20.11 7.44 -5.71
CA THR A 357 21.51 7.69 -5.31
C THR A 357 21.76 9.02 -4.62
N GLU A 358 20.83 9.96 -4.66
CA GLU A 358 21.04 11.30 -4.13
C GLU A 358 19.86 11.78 -3.25
N GLN A 359 19.45 13.02 -3.44
CA GLN A 359 18.50 13.73 -2.56
C GLN A 359 17.17 14.04 -3.22
N VAL A 360 16.18 14.35 -2.38
CA VAL A 360 14.92 15.01 -2.77
C VAL A 360 14.86 16.37 -2.10
N THR A 361 14.61 17.41 -2.88
CA THR A 361 14.53 18.80 -2.40
C THR A 361 13.15 19.37 -2.66
N LEU A 362 12.52 19.90 -1.62
CA LEU A 362 11.21 20.53 -1.61
C LEU A 362 11.32 22.04 -1.37
N ASP A 363 10.44 22.83 -1.99
CA ASP A 363 10.31 24.28 -1.79
C ASP A 363 8.84 24.70 -1.79
N ALA A 364 8.23 24.73 -0.61
CA ALA A 364 6.80 25.02 -0.41
C ALA A 364 5.87 24.08 -1.24
N ASN A 365 6.15 22.80 -1.26
CA ASN A 365 5.49 21.81 -2.09
C ASN A 365 4.44 20.99 -1.32
N ALA A 366 3.44 20.49 -2.05
CA ALA A 366 2.52 19.45 -1.58
C ALA A 366 2.86 18.11 -2.24
N VAL A 367 3.17 17.07 -1.46
CA VAL A 367 3.44 15.72 -1.97
C VAL A 367 2.53 14.73 -1.25
N THR A 368 1.66 14.06 -1.99
CA THR A 368 0.68 13.11 -1.44
C THR A 368 0.85 11.76 -2.11
N LYS A 369 1.00 10.69 -1.32
CA LYS A 369 1.05 9.32 -1.86
C LYS A 369 -0.29 9.00 -2.53
N PRO A 370 -0.31 8.39 -3.73
CA PRO A 370 -1.54 7.98 -4.37
C PRO A 370 -2.22 6.86 -3.57
N GLN A 371 -3.53 6.88 -3.53
CA GLN A 371 -4.37 5.86 -2.88
C GLN A 371 -4.44 4.60 -3.72
#